data_9a8cccf9a72570e53c20b78e83af155a
#
_entry.id   9a8cccf9a72570e53c20b78e83af155a
#
_cell.length_a   1.000
_cell.length_b   1.000
_cell.length_c   1.000
_cell.angle_alpha   90.00
_cell.angle_beta   90.00
_cell.angle_gamma   90.00
#
_symmetry.space_group_name_H-M   'P 1'
#
loop_
_entity.id
_entity.type
_entity.pdbx_description
1 polymer ?
#
loop_
_entity_poly.entity_id
_entity_poly.type
_entity_poly.pdbx_seq_one_letter_code
_entity_poly.pdbx_strand_id
1 'polypeptide(L)'
;MKKIAVMEDFLTPERRKRVLAAAEKHGFAVDFYGRGKAPAEGLDQYEIIYGWCEPGDLKRATALKWYCCGFAGVDLLSDDGLYANPDVMLSNSSGAYGLTISEHILMVTLMLLRRMPDFQDIVRRREWVQELPMRSIYGSRITVLGAGDIGTNFARRAKALGAAHICGVSRSGRNGDPAYDRMLPQQQLDEVLPETEILVMALPAVADTAGILSRERIALLPREAIVVNVGRGSAIDQDALMEALNAGRIAGAALDVVVPEPLPKDHPLWSTRNLLLTPHISGNMSLGYTCDRNLDMFCQDLDNYAAGRPLEHRVDRKRGY
;
A
#
# COMPACT_ATOMS: atom_id res chain seq x y z
N MET A 1 21.22 29.54 6.10
CA MET A 1 21.48 28.09 6.27
C MET A 1 20.27 27.34 5.75
N LYS A 2 20.46 26.33 4.92
CA LYS A 2 19.34 25.51 4.39
C LYS A 2 18.72 24.70 5.52
N LYS A 3 17.40 24.49 5.50
CA LYS A 3 16.68 23.79 6.57
C LYS A 3 15.83 22.64 6.07
N ILE A 4 15.73 21.61 6.91
CA ILE A 4 14.86 20.45 6.75
C ILE A 4 13.84 20.45 7.90
N ALA A 5 12.55 20.38 7.59
CA ALA A 5 11.51 20.05 8.56
C ALA A 5 11.25 18.54 8.52
N VAL A 6 11.35 17.87 9.66
CA VAL A 6 11.08 16.44 9.80
C VAL A 6 9.80 16.24 10.58
N MET A 7 8.78 15.68 9.92
CA MET A 7 7.41 15.54 10.43
C MET A 7 7.03 14.06 10.53
N GLU A 8 7.76 13.31 11.37
CA GLU A 8 7.56 11.87 11.58
C GLU A 8 7.65 11.50 13.06
N ASP A 9 6.77 10.57 13.48
CA ASP A 9 6.70 10.08 14.86
C ASP A 9 7.55 8.83 15.13
N PHE A 10 7.94 8.08 14.10
CA PHE A 10 8.70 6.82 14.24
C PHE A 10 10.20 7.02 14.53
N LEU A 11 10.68 8.26 14.62
CA LEU A 11 12.08 8.57 14.80
C LEU A 11 12.53 8.42 16.27
N THR A 12 13.10 7.25 16.59
CA THR A 12 13.81 7.02 17.85
C THR A 12 15.03 7.96 17.97
N PRO A 13 15.64 8.11 19.16
CA PRO A 13 16.87 8.91 19.31
C PRO A 13 17.99 8.49 18.33
N GLU A 14 18.12 7.19 18.06
CA GLU A 14 19.11 6.64 17.12
C GLU A 14 18.78 7.06 15.67
N ARG A 15 17.52 6.97 15.27
CA ARG A 15 17.07 7.40 13.92
C ARG A 15 17.23 8.91 13.74
N ARG A 16 16.93 9.71 14.78
CA ARG A 16 17.19 11.17 14.75
C ARG A 16 18.67 11.49 14.56
N LYS A 17 19.58 10.77 15.24
CA LYS A 17 21.01 10.93 15.01
C LYS A 17 21.42 10.66 13.57
N ARG A 18 20.82 9.65 12.92
CA ARG A 18 21.08 9.36 11.50
C ARG A 18 20.62 10.49 10.59
N VAL A 19 19.42 11.05 10.82
CA VAL A 19 18.92 12.22 10.09
C VAL A 19 19.86 13.41 10.25
N LEU A 20 20.27 13.73 11.49
CA LEU A 20 21.17 14.83 11.79
C LEU A 20 22.52 14.67 11.08
N ALA A 21 23.13 13.48 11.15
CA ALA A 21 24.40 13.19 10.50
C ALA A 21 24.32 13.33 8.97
N ALA A 22 23.22 12.83 8.35
CA ALA A 22 23.01 12.97 6.92
C ALA A 22 22.80 14.44 6.51
N ALA A 23 22.06 15.21 7.31
CA ALA A 23 21.81 16.62 7.05
C ALA A 23 23.07 17.48 7.23
N GLU A 24 23.83 17.26 8.31
CA GLU A 24 25.08 17.98 8.62
C GLU A 24 26.12 17.82 7.52
N LYS A 25 26.26 16.61 6.98
CA LYS A 25 27.15 16.30 5.83
C LYS A 25 26.94 17.25 4.65
N HIS A 26 25.72 17.78 4.50
CA HIS A 26 25.32 18.64 3.37
C HIS A 26 24.98 20.08 3.78
N GLY A 27 25.30 20.46 5.02
CA GLY A 27 25.10 21.82 5.54
C GLY A 27 23.65 22.22 5.79
N PHE A 28 22.77 21.24 6.06
CA PHE A 28 21.39 21.48 6.45
C PHE A 28 21.23 21.51 7.98
N ALA A 29 20.44 22.46 8.47
CA ALA A 29 19.88 22.40 9.83
C ALA A 29 18.58 21.59 9.80
N VAL A 30 18.26 20.92 10.91
CA VAL A 30 17.08 20.06 11.03
C VAL A 30 16.25 20.47 12.23
N ASP A 31 14.96 20.68 11.99
CA ASP A 31 13.96 20.86 13.03
C ASP A 31 12.99 19.65 13.00
N PHE A 32 12.72 19.07 14.19
CA PHE A 32 11.86 17.90 14.32
C PHE A 32 10.48 18.29 14.83
N TYR A 33 9.45 17.84 14.14
CA TYR A 33 8.04 17.99 14.48
C TYR A 33 7.38 16.61 14.58
N GLY A 34 6.20 16.54 15.16
CA GLY A 34 5.38 15.34 15.06
C GLY A 34 4.69 15.25 13.69
N ARG A 35 4.22 14.07 13.36
CA ARG A 35 3.48 13.78 12.11
C ARG A 35 2.27 14.71 11.98
N GLY A 36 2.16 15.41 10.85
CA GLY A 36 1.08 16.38 10.59
C GLY A 36 1.13 17.65 11.45
N LYS A 37 2.20 17.87 12.21
CA LYS A 37 2.34 19.03 13.12
C LYS A 37 3.28 20.06 12.53
N ALA A 38 2.87 20.66 11.41
CA ALA A 38 3.60 21.78 10.85
C ALA A 38 3.65 22.96 11.84
N PRO A 39 4.77 23.71 11.93
CA PRO A 39 4.83 24.91 12.76
C PRO A 39 3.80 25.94 12.28
N ALA A 40 3.19 26.68 13.24
CA ALA A 40 2.23 27.73 12.94
C ALA A 40 2.84 28.85 12.09
N GLU A 41 4.11 29.18 12.36
CA GLU A 41 4.90 30.18 11.64
C GLU A 41 6.23 29.59 11.18
N GLY A 42 6.87 30.20 10.16
CA GLY A 42 8.21 29.83 9.71
C GLY A 42 8.29 28.57 8.85
N LEU A 43 7.17 28.03 8.34
CA LEU A 43 7.20 26.91 7.41
C LEU A 43 7.84 27.30 6.06
N ASP A 44 7.80 28.56 5.72
CA ASP A 44 8.39 29.19 4.54
C ASP A 44 9.93 29.19 4.49
N GLN A 45 10.63 28.79 5.59
CA GLN A 45 12.09 28.73 5.66
C GLN A 45 12.66 27.35 5.29
N TYR A 46 11.85 26.31 5.14
CA TYR A 46 12.32 24.95 4.90
C TYR A 46 12.43 24.65 3.39
N GLU A 47 13.63 24.26 2.99
CA GLU A 47 13.93 23.81 1.62
C GLU A 47 13.45 22.38 1.38
N ILE A 48 13.44 21.56 2.44
CA ILE A 48 13.04 20.15 2.40
C ILE A 48 12.04 19.89 3.54
N ILE A 49 10.97 19.13 3.23
CA ILE A 49 10.08 18.52 4.23
C ILE A 49 10.20 17.01 4.10
N TYR A 50 10.45 16.31 5.21
CA TYR A 50 10.45 14.85 5.29
C TYR A 50 9.37 14.36 6.25
N GLY A 51 8.51 13.48 5.78
CA GLY A 51 7.41 12.91 6.55
C GLY A 51 6.03 13.40 6.10
N TRP A 52 5.06 13.41 7.02
CA TRP A 52 3.70 13.83 6.70
C TRP A 52 3.46 15.30 7.08
N CYS A 53 3.25 16.12 6.07
CA CYS A 53 2.73 17.48 6.20
C CYS A 53 1.30 17.51 5.67
N GLU A 54 0.39 18.14 6.39
CA GLU A 54 -0.99 18.27 5.93
C GLU A 54 -1.04 19.04 4.60
N PRO A 55 -1.82 18.57 3.60
CA PRO A 55 -1.88 19.22 2.29
C PRO A 55 -2.21 20.72 2.36
N GLY A 56 -3.06 21.13 3.33
CA GLY A 56 -3.41 22.54 3.54
C GLY A 56 -2.25 23.43 3.97
N ASP A 57 -1.19 22.87 4.56
CA ASP A 57 -0.01 23.59 5.00
C ASP A 57 1.05 23.77 3.90
N LEU A 58 1.03 22.95 2.85
CA LEU A 58 2.06 22.96 1.80
C LEU A 58 2.15 24.30 1.04
N LYS A 59 1.06 25.04 0.92
CA LYS A 59 1.07 26.39 0.34
C LYS A 59 1.84 27.42 1.17
N ARG A 60 2.02 27.18 2.45
CA ARG A 60 2.79 28.04 3.36
C ARG A 60 4.29 27.82 3.22
N ALA A 61 4.70 26.68 2.67
CA ALA A 61 6.11 26.29 2.50
C ALA A 61 6.70 26.89 1.20
N THR A 62 6.84 28.21 1.15
CA THR A 62 7.24 28.92 -0.08
C THR A 62 8.68 28.68 -0.52
N ALA A 63 9.60 28.31 0.41
CA ALA A 63 10.97 27.91 0.10
C ALA A 63 11.14 26.43 -0.26
N LEU A 64 10.04 25.64 -0.21
CA LEU A 64 10.08 24.19 -0.43
C LEU A 64 10.54 23.88 -1.86
N LYS A 65 11.53 22.99 -1.97
CA LYS A 65 12.03 22.45 -3.23
C LYS A 65 11.86 20.95 -3.33
N TRP A 66 11.86 20.25 -2.19
CA TRP A 66 11.69 18.81 -2.15
C TRP A 66 10.80 18.40 -0.97
N TYR A 67 9.73 17.70 -1.30
CA TYR A 67 8.86 17.03 -0.32
C TYR A 67 9.09 15.52 -0.39
N CYS A 68 9.66 14.95 0.66
CA CYS A 68 9.85 13.52 0.85
C CYS A 68 8.69 12.96 1.70
N CYS A 69 7.71 12.35 1.08
CA CYS A 69 6.58 11.73 1.78
C CYS A 69 7.00 10.41 2.42
N GLY A 70 6.70 10.22 3.70
CA GLY A 70 6.98 8.99 4.45
C GLY A 70 6.11 7.78 4.05
N PHE A 71 5.18 7.93 3.09
CA PHE A 71 4.28 6.87 2.63
C PHE A 71 4.54 6.50 1.18
N ALA A 72 4.07 5.29 0.78
CA ALA A 72 4.12 4.87 -0.62
C ALA A 72 3.02 5.53 -1.45
N GLY A 73 1.80 5.66 -0.90
CA GLY A 73 0.68 6.31 -1.58
C GLY A 73 0.78 7.83 -1.53
N VAL A 74 0.69 8.49 -2.69
CA VAL A 74 0.82 9.96 -2.84
C VAL A 74 -0.35 10.59 -3.58
N ASP A 75 -1.47 9.90 -3.67
CA ASP A 75 -2.67 10.32 -4.38
C ASP A 75 -3.19 11.69 -3.90
N LEU A 76 -3.09 11.99 -2.59
CA LEU A 76 -3.45 13.29 -2.01
C LEU A 76 -2.39 14.39 -2.21
N LEU A 77 -1.21 14.06 -2.76
CA LEU A 77 -0.05 14.95 -2.86
C LEU A 77 0.34 15.26 -4.31
N SER A 78 -0.33 14.65 -5.28
CA SER A 78 0.04 14.77 -6.70
C SER A 78 -0.49 16.02 -7.38
N ASP A 79 -1.45 16.74 -6.78
CA ASP A 79 -1.99 18.00 -7.32
C ASP A 79 -0.96 19.13 -7.17
N ASP A 80 -0.57 19.72 -8.30
CA ASP A 80 0.34 20.87 -8.34
C ASP A 80 -0.20 22.09 -7.58
N GLY A 81 -1.51 22.23 -7.51
CA GLY A 81 -2.19 23.29 -6.78
C GLY A 81 -2.02 23.28 -5.26
N LEU A 82 -1.50 22.18 -4.69
CA LEU A 82 -1.19 22.07 -3.27
C LEU A 82 0.06 22.84 -2.86
N TYR A 83 0.98 23.09 -3.78
CA TYR A 83 2.29 23.66 -3.52
C TYR A 83 2.32 25.15 -3.84
N ALA A 84 3.10 25.92 -3.05
CA ALA A 84 3.39 27.31 -3.38
C ALA A 84 4.26 27.42 -4.65
N ASN A 85 5.16 26.47 -4.84
CA ASN A 85 6.01 26.31 -6.02
C ASN A 85 5.60 25.02 -6.77
N PRO A 86 5.13 25.09 -8.03
CA PRO A 86 4.75 23.91 -8.80
C PRO A 86 5.95 22.99 -9.14
N ASP A 87 7.17 23.51 -9.08
CA ASP A 87 8.41 22.76 -9.38
C ASP A 87 8.93 21.94 -8.18
N VAL A 88 8.20 21.90 -7.06
CA VAL A 88 8.57 21.07 -5.91
C VAL A 88 8.69 19.61 -6.35
N MET A 89 9.87 19.02 -6.10
CA MET A 89 10.06 17.58 -6.29
C MET A 89 9.31 16.83 -5.20
N LEU A 90 8.54 15.83 -5.61
CA LEU A 90 7.89 14.89 -4.69
C LEU A 90 8.63 13.55 -4.77
N SER A 91 9.01 12.99 -3.63
CA SER A 91 9.44 11.60 -3.51
C SER A 91 8.59 10.87 -2.48
N ASN A 92 8.53 9.55 -2.59
CA ASN A 92 7.76 8.70 -1.69
C ASN A 92 8.60 7.53 -1.17
N SER A 93 8.03 6.75 -0.29
CA SER A 93 8.69 5.59 0.30
C SER A 93 8.26 4.25 -0.35
N SER A 94 7.94 4.27 -1.65
CA SER A 94 7.69 3.05 -2.41
C SER A 94 8.95 2.17 -2.42
N GLY A 95 8.84 0.94 -1.91
CA GLY A 95 9.99 0.04 -1.67
C GLY A 95 10.33 -0.17 -0.19
N ALA A 96 9.73 0.60 0.73
CA ALA A 96 9.90 0.39 2.17
C ALA A 96 8.88 -0.60 2.76
N TYR A 97 7.76 -0.80 2.09
CA TYR A 97 6.57 -1.47 2.63
C TYR A 97 6.41 -2.93 2.17
N GLY A 98 7.18 -3.38 1.20
CA GLY A 98 7.01 -4.69 0.59
C GLY A 98 6.99 -5.85 1.57
N LEU A 99 7.89 -5.85 2.58
CA LEU A 99 7.92 -6.87 3.63
C LEU A 99 6.65 -6.81 4.48
N THR A 100 6.38 -5.67 5.09
CA THR A 100 5.30 -5.50 6.07
C THR A 100 3.94 -5.82 5.46
N ILE A 101 3.64 -5.24 4.30
CA ILE A 101 2.33 -5.42 3.64
C ILE A 101 2.19 -6.84 3.10
N SER A 102 3.26 -7.46 2.57
CA SER A 102 3.17 -8.83 2.09
C SER A 102 2.91 -9.85 3.20
N GLU A 103 3.40 -9.61 4.43
CA GLU A 103 3.06 -10.43 5.60
C GLU A 103 1.59 -10.24 5.99
N HIS A 104 1.07 -9.02 5.93
CA HIS A 104 -0.37 -8.76 6.13
C HIS A 104 -1.21 -9.51 5.09
N ILE A 105 -0.87 -9.44 3.80
CA ILE A 105 -1.55 -10.18 2.73
C ILE A 105 -1.55 -11.68 3.04
N LEU A 106 -0.41 -12.25 3.42
CA LEU A 106 -0.31 -13.67 3.78
C LEU A 106 -1.20 -14.02 4.97
N MET A 107 -1.18 -13.20 6.02
CA MET A 107 -1.99 -13.41 7.21
C MET A 107 -3.48 -13.49 6.85
N VAL A 108 -4.02 -12.47 6.20
CA VAL A 108 -5.46 -12.43 5.88
C VAL A 108 -5.84 -13.50 4.84
N THR A 109 -4.96 -13.82 3.88
CA THR A 109 -5.13 -14.91 2.94
C THR A 109 -5.26 -16.25 3.67
N LEU A 110 -4.34 -16.56 4.57
CA LEU A 110 -4.37 -17.78 5.37
C LEU A 110 -5.58 -17.83 6.31
N MET A 111 -5.98 -16.70 6.92
CA MET A 111 -7.19 -16.63 7.73
C MET A 111 -8.44 -17.03 6.95
N LEU A 112 -8.60 -16.55 5.71
CA LEU A 112 -9.73 -16.91 4.84
C LEU A 112 -9.66 -18.37 4.39
N LEU A 113 -8.51 -18.84 3.89
CA LEU A 113 -8.33 -20.20 3.43
C LEU A 113 -8.52 -21.24 4.55
N ARG A 114 -8.13 -20.90 5.78
CA ARG A 114 -8.23 -21.77 6.96
C ARG A 114 -9.52 -21.55 7.75
N ARG A 115 -10.45 -20.75 7.26
CA ARG A 115 -11.75 -20.49 7.90
C ARG A 115 -11.64 -19.97 9.35
N MET A 116 -10.58 -19.18 9.64
CA MET A 116 -10.32 -18.69 11.00
C MET A 116 -11.45 -17.83 11.58
N PRO A 117 -12.13 -16.95 10.81
CA PRO A 117 -13.30 -16.23 11.33
C PRO A 117 -14.41 -17.16 11.81
N ASP A 118 -14.73 -18.21 11.04
CA ASP A 118 -15.75 -19.19 11.41
C ASP A 118 -15.37 -19.95 12.69
N PHE A 119 -14.11 -20.42 12.77
CA PHE A 119 -13.62 -21.10 13.97
C PHE A 119 -13.63 -20.19 15.21
N GLN A 120 -13.30 -18.91 15.05
CA GLN A 120 -13.38 -17.96 16.16
C GLN A 120 -14.81 -17.78 16.64
N ASP A 121 -15.79 -17.73 15.75
CA ASP A 121 -17.21 -17.64 16.12
C ASP A 121 -17.73 -18.91 16.78
N ILE A 122 -17.31 -20.09 16.31
CA ILE A 122 -17.58 -21.39 16.95
C ILE A 122 -17.05 -21.38 18.39
N VAL A 123 -15.80 -20.97 18.59
CA VAL A 123 -15.18 -20.91 19.93
C VAL A 123 -15.88 -19.88 20.83
N ARG A 124 -16.29 -18.72 20.29
CA ARG A 124 -17.07 -17.71 21.06
C ARG A 124 -18.41 -18.27 21.54
N ARG A 125 -19.05 -19.14 20.75
CA ARG A 125 -20.25 -19.87 21.16
C ARG A 125 -19.98 -21.05 22.08
N ARG A 126 -18.69 -21.32 22.44
CA ARG A 126 -18.24 -22.46 23.27
C ARG A 126 -18.58 -23.82 22.64
N GLU A 127 -18.57 -23.88 21.31
CA GLU A 127 -18.77 -25.10 20.54
C GLU A 127 -17.41 -25.72 20.18
N TRP A 128 -17.36 -27.05 20.03
CA TRP A 128 -16.16 -27.81 19.64
C TRP A 128 -16.42 -28.49 18.30
N VAL A 129 -16.23 -27.75 17.20
CA VAL A 129 -16.40 -28.24 15.83
C VAL A 129 -15.02 -28.33 15.17
N GLN A 130 -14.66 -29.49 14.63
CA GLN A 130 -13.33 -29.75 14.07
C GLN A 130 -13.33 -29.80 12.54
N GLU A 131 -14.48 -30.02 11.91
CA GLU A 131 -14.57 -30.30 10.49
C GLU A 131 -15.21 -29.13 9.73
N LEU A 132 -14.38 -28.22 9.23
CA LEU A 132 -14.73 -27.26 8.20
C LEU A 132 -13.80 -27.47 6.99
N PRO A 133 -14.33 -27.38 5.74
CA PRO A 133 -13.50 -27.50 4.55
C PRO A 133 -12.50 -26.34 4.50
N MET A 134 -11.20 -26.69 4.52
CA MET A 134 -10.08 -25.73 4.49
C MET A 134 -9.32 -25.84 3.16
N ARG A 135 -8.65 -24.76 2.80
CA ARG A 135 -7.80 -24.66 1.61
C ARG A 135 -6.41 -24.18 1.99
N SER A 136 -5.50 -24.15 1.02
CA SER A 136 -4.09 -23.81 1.21
C SER A 136 -3.60 -22.90 0.08
N ILE A 137 -2.53 -22.15 0.32
CA ILE A 137 -1.73 -21.50 -0.72
C ILE A 137 -1.01 -22.57 -1.56
N TYR A 138 -0.61 -23.67 -0.93
CA TYR A 138 -0.01 -24.80 -1.66
C TYR A 138 -0.96 -25.30 -2.75
N GLY A 139 -0.46 -25.39 -3.98
CA GLY A 139 -1.23 -25.84 -5.13
C GLY A 139 -2.21 -24.81 -5.71
N SER A 140 -2.36 -23.61 -5.13
CA SER A 140 -3.31 -22.61 -5.62
C SER A 140 -2.79 -21.80 -6.82
N ARG A 141 -3.74 -21.28 -7.61
CA ARG A 141 -3.49 -20.36 -8.73
C ARG A 141 -3.73 -18.93 -8.25
N ILE A 142 -2.70 -18.11 -8.30
CA ILE A 142 -2.70 -16.76 -7.74
C ILE A 142 -2.55 -15.71 -8.84
N THR A 143 -3.37 -14.66 -8.81
CA THR A 143 -3.15 -13.46 -9.61
C THR A 143 -2.78 -12.29 -8.71
N VAL A 144 -1.67 -11.63 -9.03
CA VAL A 144 -1.19 -10.43 -8.36
C VAL A 144 -1.41 -9.23 -9.26
N LEU A 145 -2.44 -8.46 -8.97
CA LEU A 145 -2.79 -7.23 -9.69
C LEU A 145 -2.04 -6.05 -9.04
N GLY A 146 -0.98 -5.60 -9.71
CA GLY A 146 0.01 -4.68 -9.18
C GLY A 146 1.32 -5.40 -8.81
N ALA A 147 2.10 -5.81 -9.85
CA ALA A 147 3.38 -6.51 -9.68
C ALA A 147 4.54 -5.52 -9.39
N GLY A 148 4.34 -4.59 -8.45
CA GLY A 148 5.35 -3.69 -7.88
C GLY A 148 6.06 -4.32 -6.68
N ASP A 149 6.62 -3.48 -5.78
CA ASP A 149 7.33 -3.92 -4.57
C ASP A 149 6.46 -4.85 -3.70
N ILE A 150 5.26 -4.40 -3.32
CA ILE A 150 4.35 -5.16 -2.44
C ILE A 150 3.94 -6.49 -3.08
N GLY A 151 3.44 -6.43 -4.33
CA GLY A 151 2.96 -7.61 -5.05
C GLY A 151 4.07 -8.63 -5.28
N THR A 152 5.29 -8.18 -5.60
CA THR A 152 6.45 -9.06 -5.81
C THR A 152 6.92 -9.70 -4.49
N ASN A 153 6.93 -8.94 -3.40
CA ASN A 153 7.25 -9.50 -2.07
C ASN A 153 6.23 -10.57 -1.64
N PHE A 154 4.95 -10.36 -1.93
CA PHE A 154 3.93 -11.38 -1.71
C PHE A 154 4.14 -12.60 -2.63
N ALA A 155 4.35 -12.39 -3.94
CA ALA A 155 4.55 -13.48 -4.91
C ALA A 155 5.71 -14.39 -4.52
N ARG A 156 6.85 -13.84 -4.11
CA ARG A 156 8.01 -14.62 -3.61
C ARG A 156 7.65 -15.51 -2.43
N ARG A 157 6.88 -15.00 -1.46
CA ARG A 157 6.43 -15.74 -0.28
C ARG A 157 5.42 -16.83 -0.65
N ALA A 158 4.45 -16.50 -1.50
CA ALA A 158 3.46 -17.45 -1.98
C ALA A 158 4.11 -18.60 -2.78
N LYS A 159 5.13 -18.28 -3.60
CA LYS A 159 5.92 -19.27 -4.33
C LYS A 159 6.65 -20.21 -3.36
N ALA A 160 7.27 -19.67 -2.32
CA ALA A 160 7.94 -20.46 -1.28
C ALA A 160 6.97 -21.35 -0.48
N LEU A 161 5.69 -20.97 -0.37
CA LEU A 161 4.62 -21.78 0.21
C LEU A 161 4.03 -22.81 -0.78
N GLY A 162 4.56 -22.91 -1.99
CA GLY A 162 4.18 -23.91 -2.97
C GLY A 162 2.94 -23.58 -3.78
N ALA A 163 2.65 -22.29 -4.03
CA ALA A 163 1.65 -21.90 -5.02
C ALA A 163 1.96 -22.55 -6.38
N ALA A 164 0.96 -23.13 -7.04
CA ALA A 164 1.15 -23.87 -8.29
C ALA A 164 1.44 -22.93 -9.47
N HIS A 165 0.79 -21.77 -9.50
CA HIS A 165 0.97 -20.78 -10.56
C HIS A 165 0.73 -19.36 -10.03
N ILE A 166 1.63 -18.45 -10.34
CA ILE A 166 1.51 -17.04 -9.99
C ILE A 166 1.57 -16.17 -11.25
N CYS A 167 0.44 -15.53 -11.57
CA CYS A 167 0.34 -14.56 -12.65
C CYS A 167 0.45 -13.14 -12.09
N GLY A 168 1.44 -12.38 -12.55
CA GLY A 168 1.55 -10.95 -12.26
C GLY A 168 0.82 -10.13 -13.33
N VAL A 169 0.05 -9.15 -12.92
CA VAL A 169 -0.59 -8.18 -13.83
C VAL A 169 -0.06 -6.79 -13.51
N SER A 170 0.49 -6.12 -14.50
CA SER A 170 1.00 -4.76 -14.39
C SER A 170 0.63 -3.93 -15.62
N ARG A 171 0.79 -2.62 -15.55
CA ARG A 171 0.51 -1.74 -16.70
C ARG A 171 1.27 -2.17 -17.95
N SER A 172 2.55 -2.50 -17.81
CA SER A 172 3.42 -2.89 -18.95
C SER A 172 3.41 -4.38 -19.28
N GLY A 173 2.81 -5.22 -18.44
CA GLY A 173 2.89 -6.68 -18.56
C GLY A 173 4.29 -7.24 -18.30
N ARG A 174 5.17 -6.48 -17.63
CA ARG A 174 6.57 -6.86 -17.43
C ARG A 174 6.97 -6.80 -15.97
N ASN A 175 7.63 -7.84 -15.51
CA ASN A 175 8.40 -7.95 -14.29
C ASN A 175 9.34 -9.14 -14.47
N GLY A 176 10.64 -8.99 -14.18
CA GLY A 176 11.65 -10.02 -14.35
C GLY A 176 11.82 -10.93 -13.13
N ASP A 177 10.97 -10.80 -12.10
CA ASP A 177 11.13 -11.58 -10.89
C ASP A 177 10.72 -13.05 -11.11
N PRO A 178 11.54 -14.03 -10.70
CA PRO A 178 11.27 -15.45 -10.91
C PRO A 178 10.09 -16.01 -10.10
N ALA A 179 9.51 -15.22 -9.20
CA ALA A 179 8.30 -15.61 -8.48
C ALA A 179 7.07 -15.67 -9.38
N TYR A 180 7.08 -14.92 -10.51
CA TYR A 180 5.99 -14.94 -11.47
C TYR A 180 6.22 -15.99 -12.56
N ASP A 181 5.26 -16.88 -12.73
CA ASP A 181 5.25 -17.86 -13.83
C ASP A 181 4.75 -17.23 -15.14
N ARG A 182 3.91 -16.20 -15.04
CA ARG A 182 3.38 -15.43 -16.19
C ARG A 182 3.24 -13.97 -15.82
N MET A 183 3.48 -13.09 -16.79
CA MET A 183 3.18 -11.66 -16.67
C MET A 183 2.23 -11.22 -17.77
N LEU A 184 1.23 -10.41 -17.40
CA LEU A 184 0.24 -9.87 -18.32
C LEU A 184 0.12 -8.35 -18.20
N PRO A 185 -0.16 -7.65 -19.30
CA PRO A 185 -0.61 -6.27 -19.23
C PRO A 185 -2.02 -6.20 -18.66
N GLN A 186 -2.36 -5.06 -18.05
CA GLN A 186 -3.65 -4.85 -17.37
C GLN A 186 -4.87 -5.08 -18.28
N GLN A 187 -4.73 -4.83 -19.57
CA GLN A 187 -5.80 -5.03 -20.57
C GLN A 187 -6.18 -6.51 -20.76
N GLN A 188 -5.30 -7.43 -20.36
CA GLN A 188 -5.51 -8.87 -20.43
C GLN A 188 -5.94 -9.49 -19.10
N LEU A 189 -6.35 -8.68 -18.13
CA LEU A 189 -6.80 -9.17 -16.81
C LEU A 189 -7.93 -10.20 -16.92
N ASP A 190 -8.86 -9.99 -17.83
CA ASP A 190 -10.04 -10.86 -18.00
C ASP A 190 -9.66 -12.30 -18.44
N GLU A 191 -8.48 -12.48 -19.06
CA GLU A 191 -8.01 -13.81 -19.47
C GLU A 191 -7.64 -14.72 -18.29
N VAL A 192 -7.22 -14.11 -17.16
CA VAL A 192 -6.68 -14.87 -16.02
C VAL A 192 -7.69 -14.99 -14.87
N LEU A 193 -8.68 -14.10 -14.78
CA LEU A 193 -9.67 -14.12 -13.69
C LEU A 193 -10.44 -15.44 -13.56
N PRO A 194 -10.87 -16.13 -14.63
CA PRO A 194 -11.60 -17.40 -14.49
C PRO A 194 -10.81 -18.53 -13.82
N GLU A 195 -9.49 -18.43 -13.78
CA GLU A 195 -8.61 -19.44 -13.16
C GLU A 195 -8.04 -18.98 -11.82
N THR A 196 -8.37 -17.76 -11.37
CA THR A 196 -7.77 -17.11 -10.20
C THR A 196 -8.46 -17.56 -8.91
N GLU A 197 -7.78 -18.36 -8.10
CA GLU A 197 -8.28 -18.77 -6.79
C GLU A 197 -7.95 -17.75 -5.69
N ILE A 198 -6.85 -17.01 -5.84
CA ILE A 198 -6.44 -15.94 -4.93
C ILE A 198 -6.09 -14.72 -5.77
N LEU A 199 -6.89 -13.67 -5.67
CA LEU A 199 -6.63 -12.37 -6.30
C LEU A 199 -6.08 -11.42 -5.25
N VAL A 200 -4.83 -10.97 -5.43
CA VAL A 200 -4.20 -9.96 -4.58
C VAL A 200 -4.08 -8.65 -5.36
N MET A 201 -4.57 -7.56 -4.77
CA MET A 201 -4.57 -6.23 -5.37
C MET A 201 -3.68 -5.29 -4.56
N ALA A 202 -2.63 -4.75 -5.21
CA ALA A 202 -1.68 -3.82 -4.65
C ALA A 202 -1.43 -2.66 -5.65
N LEU A 203 -2.51 -2.05 -6.12
CA LEU A 203 -2.51 -1.00 -7.13
C LEU A 203 -2.51 0.41 -6.51
N PRO A 204 -1.84 1.39 -7.12
CA PRO A 204 -1.99 2.80 -6.76
C PRO A 204 -3.38 3.33 -7.16
N ALA A 205 -3.82 4.46 -6.57
CA ALA A 205 -5.02 5.16 -6.99
C ALA A 205 -4.69 6.10 -8.17
N VAL A 206 -4.96 5.62 -9.36
CA VAL A 206 -4.87 6.39 -10.61
C VAL A 206 -6.09 6.12 -11.47
N ALA A 207 -6.35 6.96 -12.47
CA ALA A 207 -7.54 6.83 -13.32
C ALA A 207 -7.67 5.43 -13.94
N ASP A 208 -6.56 4.83 -14.40
CA ASP A 208 -6.54 3.51 -15.04
C ASP A 208 -6.82 2.35 -14.08
N THR A 209 -6.77 2.58 -12.77
CA THR A 209 -7.00 1.53 -11.75
C THR A 209 -8.32 1.68 -11.02
N ALA A 210 -9.02 2.81 -11.19
CA ALA A 210 -10.33 3.02 -10.60
C ALA A 210 -11.35 2.03 -11.17
N GLY A 211 -12.03 1.29 -10.28
CA GLY A 211 -13.02 0.27 -10.65
C GLY A 211 -12.47 -0.88 -11.50
N ILE A 212 -11.16 -1.11 -11.48
CA ILE A 212 -10.55 -2.17 -12.30
C ILE A 212 -11.12 -3.55 -12.00
N LEU A 213 -11.48 -3.83 -10.76
CA LEU A 213 -12.26 -5.01 -10.39
C LEU A 213 -13.75 -4.64 -10.37
N SER A 214 -14.33 -4.52 -11.58
CA SER A 214 -15.72 -4.19 -11.79
C SER A 214 -16.65 -5.38 -11.45
N ARG A 215 -17.97 -5.14 -11.47
CA ARG A 215 -19.01 -6.17 -11.30
C ARG A 215 -18.81 -7.34 -12.26
N GLU A 216 -18.54 -7.04 -13.54
CA GLU A 216 -18.34 -8.05 -14.59
C GLU A 216 -17.10 -8.89 -14.29
N ARG A 217 -16.01 -8.26 -13.84
CA ARG A 217 -14.78 -8.96 -13.49
C ARG A 217 -14.90 -9.79 -12.22
N ILE A 218 -15.66 -9.33 -11.23
CA ILE A 218 -16.00 -10.13 -10.05
C ILE A 218 -16.78 -11.39 -10.48
N ALA A 219 -17.66 -11.27 -11.47
CA ALA A 219 -18.43 -12.40 -11.98
C ALA A 219 -17.58 -13.42 -12.76
N LEU A 220 -16.39 -13.05 -13.26
CA LEU A 220 -15.45 -13.98 -13.90
C LEU A 220 -14.69 -14.85 -12.88
N LEU A 221 -14.61 -14.45 -11.63
CA LEU A 221 -13.88 -15.19 -10.60
C LEU A 221 -14.58 -16.52 -10.30
N PRO A 222 -13.82 -17.62 -10.09
CA PRO A 222 -14.40 -18.89 -9.68
C PRO A 222 -15.02 -18.78 -8.27
N ARG A 223 -15.94 -19.69 -7.97
CA ARG A 223 -16.67 -19.67 -6.69
C ARG A 223 -15.76 -19.77 -5.47
N GLU A 224 -14.65 -20.44 -5.63
CA GLU A 224 -13.62 -20.61 -4.59
C GLU A 224 -12.70 -19.42 -4.43
N ALA A 225 -12.81 -18.40 -5.29
CA ALA A 225 -11.91 -17.26 -5.26
C ALA A 225 -12.00 -16.49 -3.96
N ILE A 226 -10.85 -16.02 -3.51
CA ILE A 226 -10.74 -14.98 -2.49
C ILE A 226 -10.06 -13.74 -3.06
N VAL A 227 -10.51 -12.57 -2.61
CA VAL A 227 -9.98 -11.27 -3.04
C VAL A 227 -9.32 -10.58 -1.85
N VAL A 228 -8.06 -10.15 -2.02
CA VAL A 228 -7.32 -9.38 -1.00
C VAL A 228 -6.93 -8.05 -1.59
N ASN A 229 -7.35 -6.93 -0.96
CA ASN A 229 -7.00 -5.60 -1.42
C ASN A 229 -6.26 -4.82 -0.33
N VAL A 230 -5.01 -4.47 -0.63
CA VAL A 230 -4.14 -3.61 0.19
C VAL A 230 -3.68 -2.34 -0.57
N GLY A 231 -4.19 -2.15 -1.77
CA GLY A 231 -3.87 -1.01 -2.62
C GLY A 231 -4.74 0.21 -2.32
N ARG A 232 -5.88 0.30 -3.00
CA ARG A 232 -6.88 1.36 -2.77
C ARG A 232 -8.30 0.81 -2.90
N GLY A 233 -9.20 1.31 -2.06
CA GLY A 233 -10.61 0.91 -2.07
C GLY A 233 -11.30 1.20 -3.40
N SER A 234 -10.96 2.31 -4.03
CA SER A 234 -11.50 2.74 -5.32
C SER A 234 -11.19 1.79 -6.50
N ALA A 235 -10.31 0.81 -6.33
CA ALA A 235 -10.00 -0.18 -7.35
C ALA A 235 -11.08 -1.26 -7.52
N ILE A 236 -12.04 -1.36 -6.59
CA ILE A 236 -13.08 -2.39 -6.56
C ILE A 236 -14.47 -1.74 -6.64
N ASP A 237 -15.36 -2.33 -7.41
CA ASP A 237 -16.80 -2.13 -7.26
C ASP A 237 -17.24 -2.80 -5.94
N GLN A 238 -17.25 -1.98 -4.87
CA GLN A 238 -17.46 -2.43 -3.50
C GLN A 238 -18.84 -3.01 -3.28
N ASP A 239 -19.88 -2.46 -3.95
CA ASP A 239 -21.25 -2.95 -3.86
C ASP A 239 -21.39 -4.31 -4.54
N ALA A 240 -20.78 -4.47 -5.72
CA ALA A 240 -20.78 -5.76 -6.43
C ALA A 240 -20.01 -6.83 -5.63
N LEU A 241 -18.92 -6.46 -4.95
CA LEU A 241 -18.17 -7.38 -4.08
C LEU A 241 -19.02 -7.84 -2.90
N MET A 242 -19.71 -6.91 -2.21
CA MET A 242 -20.63 -7.24 -1.11
C MET A 242 -21.76 -8.19 -1.56
N GLU A 243 -22.38 -7.91 -2.70
CA GLU A 243 -23.40 -8.78 -3.28
C GLU A 243 -22.86 -10.19 -3.58
N ALA A 244 -21.67 -10.28 -4.18
CA ALA A 244 -21.03 -11.54 -4.51
C ALA A 244 -20.71 -12.38 -3.26
N LEU A 245 -20.23 -11.75 -2.20
CA LEU A 245 -19.93 -12.39 -0.92
C LEU A 245 -21.20 -12.86 -0.22
N ASN A 246 -22.21 -12.00 -0.10
CA ASN A 246 -23.48 -12.35 0.55
C ASN A 246 -24.24 -13.47 -0.19
N ALA A 247 -24.13 -13.51 -1.51
CA ALA A 247 -24.70 -14.56 -2.35
C ALA A 247 -23.84 -15.85 -2.41
N GLY A 248 -22.65 -15.86 -1.81
CA GLY A 248 -21.72 -17.01 -1.86
C GLY A 248 -21.21 -17.32 -3.28
N ARG A 249 -21.10 -16.30 -4.13
CA ARG A 249 -20.54 -16.44 -5.50
C ARG A 249 -19.02 -16.48 -5.51
N ILE A 250 -18.38 -15.89 -4.49
CA ILE A 250 -16.96 -16.03 -4.19
C ILE A 250 -16.79 -16.44 -2.74
N ALA A 251 -15.67 -17.04 -2.39
CA ALA A 251 -15.46 -17.66 -1.08
C ALA A 251 -15.20 -16.64 0.04
N GLY A 252 -14.56 -15.51 -0.27
CA GLY A 252 -14.26 -14.51 0.75
C GLY A 252 -13.48 -13.32 0.21
N ALA A 253 -13.35 -12.29 1.04
CA ALA A 253 -12.48 -11.15 0.75
C ALA A 253 -11.80 -10.64 2.02
N ALA A 254 -10.66 -9.97 1.85
CA ALA A 254 -9.99 -9.19 2.87
C ALA A 254 -9.68 -7.79 2.31
N LEU A 255 -10.19 -6.76 2.97
CA LEU A 255 -10.01 -5.37 2.55
C LEU A 255 -9.31 -4.60 3.66
N ASP A 256 -8.10 -4.12 3.39
CA ASP A 256 -7.42 -3.17 4.26
C ASP A 256 -7.79 -1.73 3.89
N VAL A 257 -8.31 -1.54 2.69
CA VAL A 257 -8.72 -0.26 2.12
C VAL A 257 -10.14 -0.34 1.55
N VAL A 258 -10.92 0.71 1.77
CA VAL A 258 -12.34 0.79 1.42
C VAL A 258 -12.72 2.20 0.93
N VAL A 259 -13.95 2.40 0.51
CA VAL A 259 -14.53 3.72 0.18
C VAL A 259 -15.88 3.84 0.88
N PRO A 260 -16.10 4.94 1.67
CA PRO A 260 -15.10 5.96 2.08
C PRO A 260 -14.19 5.47 3.21
N GLU A 261 -13.07 6.16 3.41
CA GLU A 261 -12.23 6.04 4.60
C GLU A 261 -12.24 7.36 5.40
N PRO A 262 -12.52 7.33 6.71
CA PRO A 262 -12.91 6.17 7.54
C PRO A 262 -14.28 5.59 7.16
N LEU A 263 -14.44 4.26 7.30
CA LEU A 263 -15.71 3.60 7.02
C LEU A 263 -16.79 4.02 8.04
N PRO A 264 -17.96 4.54 7.62
CA PRO A 264 -19.07 4.91 8.52
C PRO A 264 -19.54 3.71 9.37
N LYS A 265 -19.97 3.99 10.60
CA LYS A 265 -20.37 2.95 11.57
C LYS A 265 -21.56 2.09 11.14
N ASP A 266 -22.42 2.66 10.29
CA ASP A 266 -23.63 2.03 9.74
C ASP A 266 -23.43 1.42 8.34
N HIS A 267 -22.19 1.43 7.84
CA HIS A 267 -21.91 0.93 6.50
C HIS A 267 -22.11 -0.59 6.38
N PRO A 268 -22.76 -1.10 5.31
CA PRO A 268 -23.08 -2.53 5.15
C PRO A 268 -21.87 -3.47 5.14
N LEU A 269 -20.68 -2.97 4.77
CA LEU A 269 -19.44 -3.77 4.81
C LEU A 269 -19.18 -4.42 6.17
N TRP A 270 -19.54 -3.77 7.29
CA TRP A 270 -19.35 -4.34 8.64
C TRP A 270 -20.08 -5.66 8.87
N SER A 271 -21.18 -5.89 8.17
CA SER A 271 -22.01 -7.10 8.26
C SER A 271 -21.92 -8.02 7.05
N THR A 272 -21.03 -7.71 6.09
CA THR A 272 -20.85 -8.53 4.89
C THR A 272 -20.22 -9.88 5.25
N ARG A 273 -20.80 -10.95 4.74
CA ARG A 273 -20.34 -12.32 5.04
C ARG A 273 -18.98 -12.60 4.41
N ASN A 274 -18.18 -13.43 5.10
CA ASN A 274 -16.85 -13.86 4.63
C ASN A 274 -15.92 -12.70 4.25
N LEU A 275 -16.08 -11.54 4.90
CA LEU A 275 -15.25 -10.36 4.72
C LEU A 275 -14.39 -10.12 5.97
N LEU A 276 -13.08 -10.01 5.77
CA LEU A 276 -12.14 -9.48 6.76
C LEU A 276 -11.89 -8.01 6.44
N LEU A 277 -12.11 -7.14 7.42
CA LEU A 277 -11.79 -5.71 7.32
C LEU A 277 -10.64 -5.36 8.26
N THR A 278 -9.70 -4.59 7.78
CA THR A 278 -8.69 -3.92 8.60
C THR A 278 -8.66 -2.43 8.26
N PRO A 279 -8.46 -1.54 9.26
CA PRO A 279 -8.63 -0.10 9.07
C PRO A 279 -7.36 0.57 8.52
N HIS A 280 -6.95 0.20 7.30
CA HIS A 280 -5.80 0.71 6.55
C HIS A 280 -4.49 0.63 7.36
N ILE A 281 -4.18 -0.57 7.87
CA ILE A 281 -3.07 -0.83 8.78
C ILE A 281 -1.97 -1.73 8.21
N SER A 282 -2.16 -2.26 7.00
CA SER A 282 -1.22 -3.22 6.41
C SER A 282 0.20 -2.64 6.26
N GLY A 283 0.31 -1.32 6.08
CA GLY A 283 1.56 -0.58 5.90
C GLY A 283 1.88 0.38 7.05
N ASN A 284 1.46 0.10 8.29
CA ASN A 284 1.76 1.00 9.40
C ASN A 284 3.27 1.06 9.73
N MET A 285 3.70 2.19 10.34
CA MET A 285 5.11 2.47 10.69
C MET A 285 5.50 1.92 12.07
N SER A 286 4.96 0.78 12.48
CA SER A 286 5.31 0.13 13.74
C SER A 286 6.43 -0.90 13.61
N LEU A 287 6.68 -1.41 12.40
CA LEU A 287 7.75 -2.36 12.15
C LEU A 287 9.08 -1.63 11.95
N GLY A 288 10.08 -1.94 12.80
CA GLY A 288 11.40 -1.30 12.78
C GLY A 288 12.07 -1.37 11.40
N TYR A 289 11.94 -2.48 10.69
CA TYR A 289 12.45 -2.65 9.32
C TYR A 289 11.89 -1.59 8.35
N THR A 290 10.57 -1.38 8.35
CA THR A 290 9.92 -0.39 7.47
C THR A 290 10.39 1.03 7.80
N CYS A 291 10.49 1.35 9.09
CA CYS A 291 11.00 2.64 9.55
C CYS A 291 12.45 2.88 9.10
N ASP A 292 13.32 1.87 9.22
CA ASP A 292 14.72 1.98 8.83
C ASP A 292 14.86 2.10 7.31
N ARG A 293 14.11 1.33 6.53
CA ARG A 293 14.10 1.45 5.06
C ARG A 293 13.62 2.82 4.60
N ASN A 294 12.56 3.35 5.21
CA ASN A 294 12.06 4.69 4.92
C ASN A 294 13.15 5.74 5.15
N LEU A 295 13.84 5.65 6.29
CA LEU A 295 14.94 6.54 6.62
C LEU A 295 16.14 6.39 5.67
N ASP A 296 16.51 5.16 5.28
CA ASP A 296 17.58 4.90 4.31
C ASP A 296 17.30 5.58 2.97
N MET A 297 16.05 5.45 2.48
CA MET A 297 15.61 6.08 1.23
C MET A 297 15.70 7.60 1.30
N PHE A 298 15.25 8.21 2.41
CA PHE A 298 15.39 9.63 2.63
C PHE A 298 16.86 10.07 2.63
N CYS A 299 17.75 9.38 3.37
CA CYS A 299 19.17 9.73 3.44
C CYS A 299 19.86 9.59 2.08
N GLN A 300 19.52 8.55 1.31
CA GLN A 300 20.05 8.35 -0.03
C GLN A 300 19.62 9.46 -0.99
N ASP A 301 18.32 9.81 -0.98
CA ASP A 301 17.83 10.90 -1.79
C ASP A 301 18.34 12.27 -1.33
N LEU A 302 18.66 12.47 -0.04
CA LEU A 302 19.32 13.67 0.45
C LEU A 302 20.73 13.80 -0.12
N ASP A 303 21.49 12.68 -0.20
CA ASP A 303 22.80 12.65 -0.85
C ASP A 303 22.70 12.99 -2.36
N ASN A 304 21.68 12.49 -3.04
CA ASN A 304 21.43 12.81 -4.44
C ASN A 304 21.02 14.28 -4.64
N TYR A 305 20.09 14.76 -3.83
CA TYR A 305 19.62 16.15 -3.85
C TYR A 305 20.76 17.14 -3.65
N ALA A 306 21.57 16.94 -2.62
CA ALA A 306 22.68 17.83 -2.30
C ALA A 306 23.77 17.85 -3.41
N ALA A 307 23.93 16.74 -4.13
CA ALA A 307 24.85 16.60 -5.25
C ALA A 307 24.26 17.06 -6.60
N GLY A 308 23.01 17.55 -6.63
CA GLY A 308 22.33 17.93 -7.88
C GLY A 308 22.00 16.75 -8.79
N ARG A 309 21.98 15.52 -8.25
CA ARG A 309 21.59 14.31 -9.00
C ARG A 309 20.08 14.07 -8.89
N PRO A 310 19.48 13.33 -9.84
CA PRO A 310 18.08 12.91 -9.73
C PRO A 310 17.80 12.14 -8.44
N LEU A 311 16.66 12.39 -7.83
CA LEU A 311 16.16 11.57 -6.70
C LEU A 311 15.80 10.18 -7.24
N GLU A 312 16.18 9.14 -6.50
CA GLU A 312 15.90 7.75 -6.87
C GLU A 312 14.41 7.40 -6.70
N HIS A 313 13.79 7.97 -5.65
CA HIS A 313 12.39 7.70 -5.29
C HIS A 313 11.44 8.82 -5.74
N ARG A 314 11.81 9.54 -6.82
CA ARG A 314 11.00 10.63 -7.35
C ARG A 314 9.68 10.13 -7.92
N VAL A 315 8.59 10.77 -7.51
CA VAL A 315 7.24 10.56 -8.04
C VAL A 315 7.05 11.37 -9.32
N ASP A 316 6.53 10.73 -10.36
CA ASP A 316 5.94 11.42 -11.50
C ASP A 316 4.50 11.84 -11.11
N ARG A 317 4.31 13.10 -10.72
CA ARG A 317 3.01 13.60 -10.25
C ARG A 317 1.89 13.47 -11.28
N LYS A 318 2.21 13.52 -12.58
CA LYS A 318 1.23 13.34 -13.66
C LYS A 318 0.74 11.89 -13.74
N ARG A 319 1.59 10.94 -13.37
CA ARG A 319 1.26 9.51 -13.31
C ARG A 319 0.70 9.09 -11.96
N GLY A 320 0.94 9.87 -10.89
CA GLY A 320 0.49 9.61 -9.54
C GLY A 320 1.31 8.57 -8.77
N TYR A 321 2.50 8.19 -9.25
CA TYR A 321 3.42 7.25 -8.58
C TYR A 321 4.85 7.34 -9.09
#